data_63091f8c54dcac7ee357b53663ab932a
#
_entry.id   63091f8c54dcac7ee357b53663ab932a
#
_cell.length_a   1.000
_cell.length_b   1.000
_cell.length_c   1.000
_cell.angle_alpha   90.00
_cell.angle_beta   90.00
_cell.angle_gamma   90.00
#
_symmetry.space_group_name_H-M   'P 1'
#
loop_
_entity.id
_entity.type
_entity.pdbx_description
1 polymer ?
#
loop_
_entity_poly.entity_id
_entity_poly.type
_entity_poly.pdbx_seq_one_letter_code
_entity_poly.pdbx_strand_id
1 'polypeptide(L)'
;MPASLTLIVAYSTNRAIGRDNALPWKLPGDLAHFKRSTLGHPIIMGRKTWDSLGRPLPGRANIVVSRNPAFEAASATVVPTLEAAIAACGDSAEAFVIGGAQIYTQALALASRVLATEVHAEVEGDAFFPLLPGFQWRETARAAQPEENGYRYDFVTYERA
;
A
#
# COMPACT_ATOMS: atom_id res chain seq x y z
N MET A 1 -11.10 -17.34 9.99
CA MET A 1 -9.80 -16.64 10.21
C MET A 1 -9.77 -15.34 9.42
N PRO A 2 -9.41 -14.24 10.03
CA PRO A 2 -9.24 -13.00 9.26
C PRO A 2 -8.08 -13.11 8.28
N ALA A 3 -8.13 -12.34 7.21
CA ALA A 3 -7.05 -12.31 6.22
C ALA A 3 -5.75 -11.82 6.86
N SER A 4 -4.62 -12.38 6.44
CA SER A 4 -3.31 -11.81 6.75
C SER A 4 -3.18 -10.46 6.06
N LEU A 5 -2.64 -9.48 6.76
CA LEU A 5 -2.54 -8.12 6.23
C LEU A 5 -1.11 -7.82 5.81
N THR A 6 -0.95 -7.45 4.55
CA THR A 6 0.33 -7.01 3.97
C THR A 6 0.19 -5.57 3.52
N LEU A 7 1.14 -4.72 3.90
CA LEU A 7 1.24 -3.39 3.35
C LEU A 7 2.11 -3.44 2.09
N ILE A 8 1.66 -2.81 1.01
CA ILE A 8 2.45 -2.66 -0.20
C ILE A 8 2.62 -1.17 -0.48
N VAL A 9 3.86 -0.72 -0.66
CA VAL A 9 4.19 0.71 -0.66
C VAL A 9 5.46 0.97 -1.46
N ALA A 10 5.53 2.14 -2.08
CA ALA A 10 6.77 2.67 -2.65
C ALA A 10 7.10 3.98 -1.94
N TYR A 11 8.33 4.12 -1.47
CA TYR A 11 8.77 5.34 -0.79
C TYR A 11 10.22 5.68 -1.13
N SER A 12 10.53 6.98 -1.00
CA SER A 12 11.87 7.51 -1.20
C SER A 12 12.76 7.26 0.03
N THR A 13 14.03 7.64 -0.07
CA THR A 13 14.96 7.52 1.05
C THR A 13 14.53 8.31 2.28
N ASN A 14 13.82 9.42 2.09
CA ASN A 14 13.23 10.21 3.17
C ASN A 14 11.79 9.79 3.50
N ARG A 15 11.36 8.61 3.03
CA ARG A 15 10.08 7.97 3.32
C ARG A 15 8.86 8.66 2.72
N ALA A 16 9.05 9.54 1.74
CA ALA A 16 7.94 10.18 1.04
C ALA A 16 7.20 9.15 0.18
N ILE A 17 5.86 9.16 0.26
CA ILE A 17 4.98 8.27 -0.50
C ILE A 17 4.06 9.05 -1.44
N GLY A 18 4.04 10.37 -1.36
CA GLY A 18 3.23 11.19 -2.23
C GLY A 18 3.49 12.67 -2.07
N ARG A 19 3.11 13.41 -3.10
CA ARG A 19 3.08 14.87 -3.12
C ARG A 19 1.87 15.28 -3.94
N ASP A 20 1.03 16.14 -3.41
CA ASP A 20 -0.22 16.58 -4.06
C ASP A 20 -1.04 15.40 -4.58
N ASN A 21 -1.15 14.36 -3.77
CA ASN A 21 -1.90 13.13 -4.05
C ASN A 21 -1.40 12.35 -5.28
N ALA A 22 -0.13 12.51 -5.65
CA ALA A 22 0.51 11.82 -6.77
C ALA A 22 1.91 11.35 -6.39
N LEU A 23 2.44 10.37 -7.12
CA LEU A 23 3.81 9.91 -6.97
C LEU A 23 4.75 10.78 -7.81
N PRO A 24 5.93 11.17 -7.28
CA PRO A 24 6.89 11.98 -8.03
C PRO A 24 7.68 11.20 -9.07
N TRP A 25 7.55 9.86 -9.11
CA TRP A 25 8.26 8.99 -10.04
C TRP A 25 7.31 8.16 -10.87
N LYS A 26 7.82 7.66 -12.02
CA LYS A 26 7.14 6.67 -12.83
C LYS A 26 8.03 5.45 -12.98
N LEU A 27 7.57 4.32 -12.45
CA LEU A 27 8.32 3.06 -12.43
C LEU A 27 7.43 1.94 -12.99
N PRO A 28 7.45 1.71 -14.31
CA PRO A 28 6.63 0.65 -14.92
C PRO A 28 6.85 -0.73 -14.30
N GLY A 29 8.09 -1.05 -13.94
CA GLY A 29 8.40 -2.31 -13.24
C GLY A 29 7.76 -2.41 -11.87
N ASP A 30 7.63 -1.29 -11.17
CA ASP A 30 6.96 -1.24 -9.88
C ASP A 30 5.43 -1.40 -10.04
N LEU A 31 4.85 -0.78 -11.04
CA LEU A 31 3.43 -0.95 -11.35
C LEU A 31 3.11 -2.40 -11.68
N ALA A 32 3.97 -3.06 -12.45
CA ALA A 32 3.82 -4.47 -12.77
C ALA A 32 3.95 -5.36 -11.53
N HIS A 33 4.90 -5.04 -10.65
CA HIS A 33 5.10 -5.73 -9.37
C HIS A 33 3.86 -5.58 -8.48
N PHE A 34 3.33 -4.37 -8.36
CA PHE A 34 2.10 -4.10 -7.62
C PHE A 34 0.93 -4.95 -8.13
N LYS A 35 0.75 -4.96 -9.44
CA LYS A 35 -0.33 -5.75 -10.07
C LYS A 35 -0.17 -7.24 -9.79
N ARG A 36 1.04 -7.79 -9.99
CA ARG A 36 1.30 -9.22 -9.72
C ARG A 36 1.05 -9.58 -8.27
N SER A 37 1.46 -8.70 -7.35
CA SER A 37 1.33 -8.97 -5.92
C SER A 37 -0.10 -8.95 -5.44
N THR A 38 -0.91 -8.02 -5.97
CA THR A 38 -2.26 -7.77 -5.46
C THR A 38 -3.37 -8.47 -6.23
N LEU A 39 -3.11 -8.89 -7.48
CA LEU A 39 -4.15 -9.48 -8.33
C LEU A 39 -4.76 -10.73 -7.68
N GLY A 40 -6.09 -10.78 -7.64
CA GLY A 40 -6.82 -11.87 -7.01
C GLY A 40 -7.00 -11.73 -5.49
N HIS A 41 -6.48 -10.64 -4.90
CA HIS A 41 -6.59 -10.38 -3.46
C HIS A 41 -7.36 -9.09 -3.20
N PRO A 42 -8.05 -8.98 -2.05
CA PRO A 42 -8.66 -7.70 -1.68
C PRO A 42 -7.59 -6.61 -1.46
N ILE A 43 -7.91 -5.39 -1.88
CA ILE A 43 -7.08 -4.22 -1.63
C ILE A 43 -7.85 -3.22 -0.78
N ILE A 44 -7.19 -2.72 0.26
CA ILE A 44 -7.76 -1.79 1.23
C ILE A 44 -7.05 -0.45 1.07
N MET A 45 -7.83 0.63 0.99
CA MET A 45 -7.28 1.97 0.77
C MET A 45 -8.12 3.02 1.48
N GLY A 46 -7.48 4.18 1.73
CA GLY A 46 -8.20 5.36 2.16
C GLY A 46 -8.86 6.08 0.98
N ARG A 47 -9.73 7.03 1.28
CA ARG A 47 -10.48 7.78 0.27
C ARG A 47 -9.57 8.52 -0.71
N LYS A 48 -8.50 9.17 -0.21
CA LYS A 48 -7.60 9.94 -1.10
C LYS A 48 -6.92 9.05 -2.12
N THR A 49 -6.55 7.83 -1.72
CA THR A 49 -5.98 6.85 -2.66
C THR A 49 -7.01 6.44 -3.70
N TRP A 50 -8.26 6.19 -3.28
CA TRP A 50 -9.34 5.90 -4.22
C TRP A 50 -9.52 7.02 -5.22
N ASP A 51 -9.54 8.27 -4.76
CA ASP A 51 -9.69 9.44 -5.63
C ASP A 51 -8.53 9.53 -6.64
N SER A 52 -7.30 9.21 -6.22
CA SER A 52 -6.14 9.26 -7.10
C SER A 52 -6.14 8.15 -8.15
N LEU A 53 -6.74 6.99 -7.87
CA LEU A 53 -6.87 5.91 -8.83
C LEU A 53 -7.85 6.25 -9.95
N GLY A 54 -8.90 7.01 -9.63
CA GLY A 54 -9.94 7.41 -10.59
C GLY A 54 -10.89 6.31 -11.01
N ARG A 55 -10.60 5.05 -10.71
CA ARG A 55 -11.43 3.88 -11.05
C ARG A 55 -11.04 2.70 -10.17
N PRO A 56 -11.94 1.70 -10.01
CA PRO A 56 -11.56 0.45 -9.32
C PRO A 56 -10.48 -0.30 -10.09
N LEU A 57 -9.60 -0.97 -9.33
CA LEU A 57 -8.59 -1.82 -9.93
C LEU A 57 -9.20 -3.19 -10.23
N PRO A 58 -9.14 -3.67 -11.48
CA PRO A 58 -9.81 -4.90 -11.87
C PRO A 58 -9.15 -6.15 -11.28
N GLY A 59 -9.93 -7.23 -11.15
CA GLY A 59 -9.44 -8.52 -10.66
C GLY A 59 -9.20 -8.57 -9.15
N ARG A 60 -9.67 -7.56 -8.41
CA ARG A 60 -9.48 -7.44 -6.97
C ARG A 60 -10.72 -6.82 -6.35
N ALA A 61 -11.05 -7.24 -5.11
CA ALA A 61 -12.08 -6.54 -4.35
C ALA A 61 -11.48 -5.22 -3.87
N ASN A 62 -12.11 -4.10 -4.25
CA ASN A 62 -11.68 -2.75 -3.85
C ASN A 62 -12.46 -2.35 -2.60
N ILE A 63 -11.75 -2.09 -1.51
CA ILE A 63 -12.34 -1.73 -0.22
C ILE A 63 -11.80 -0.37 0.20
N VAL A 64 -12.71 0.60 0.39
CA VAL A 64 -12.34 1.98 0.72
C VAL A 64 -12.76 2.27 2.15
N VAL A 65 -11.83 2.75 2.95
CA VAL A 65 -12.10 3.19 4.33
C VAL A 65 -12.41 4.68 4.30
N SER A 66 -13.63 5.05 4.72
CA SER A 66 -14.05 6.45 4.81
C SER A 66 -14.99 6.62 5.98
N ARG A 67 -14.75 7.66 6.78
CA ARG A 67 -15.65 8.02 7.91
C ARG A 67 -16.90 8.76 7.45
N ASN A 68 -16.94 9.20 6.20
CA ASN A 68 -18.10 9.90 5.65
C ASN A 68 -19.15 8.88 5.22
N PRO A 69 -20.28 8.77 5.94
CA PRO A 69 -21.32 7.77 5.60
C PRO A 69 -22.03 8.07 4.28
N ALA A 70 -21.91 9.30 3.77
CA ALA A 70 -22.50 9.68 2.48
C ALA A 70 -21.55 9.40 1.31
N PHE A 71 -20.30 8.99 1.58
CA PHE A 71 -19.34 8.70 0.53
C PHE A 71 -19.69 7.39 -0.18
N GLU A 72 -19.76 7.44 -1.50
CA GLU A 72 -19.99 6.28 -2.34
C GLU A 72 -18.84 6.11 -3.33
N ALA A 73 -18.46 4.87 -3.58
CA ALA A 73 -17.43 4.54 -4.55
C ALA A 73 -17.98 3.46 -5.49
N ALA A 74 -18.13 3.77 -6.76
CA ALA A 74 -18.68 2.84 -7.74
C ALA A 74 -17.81 1.59 -7.85
N SER A 75 -18.44 0.40 -7.78
CA SER A 75 -17.77 -0.90 -7.87
C SER A 75 -16.76 -1.16 -6.75
N ALA A 76 -16.92 -0.49 -5.61
CA ALA A 76 -16.10 -0.72 -4.43
C ALA A 76 -16.99 -0.87 -3.20
N THR A 77 -16.42 -1.46 -2.15
CA THR A 77 -17.05 -1.55 -0.84
C THR A 77 -16.53 -0.42 0.02
N VAL A 78 -17.42 0.39 0.60
CA VAL A 78 -17.04 1.49 1.49
C VAL A 78 -17.35 1.08 2.93
N VAL A 79 -16.37 1.21 3.81
CA VAL A 79 -16.46 0.83 5.22
C VAL A 79 -15.92 1.97 6.10
N PRO A 80 -16.38 2.08 7.36
CA PRO A 80 -15.98 3.22 8.20
C PRO A 80 -14.64 3.05 8.92
N THR A 81 -14.12 1.81 9.04
CA THR A 81 -12.91 1.53 9.81
C THR A 81 -12.03 0.50 9.09
N LEU A 82 -10.76 0.45 9.48
CA LEU A 82 -9.84 -0.57 9.00
C LEU A 82 -10.29 -1.98 9.42
N GLU A 83 -10.79 -2.12 10.64
CA GLU A 83 -11.29 -3.40 11.15
C GLU A 83 -12.46 -3.90 10.31
N ALA A 84 -13.38 -3.01 9.93
CA ALA A 84 -14.48 -3.34 9.03
C ALA A 84 -13.97 -3.73 7.64
N ALA A 85 -12.90 -3.09 7.17
CA ALA A 85 -12.26 -3.44 5.89
C ALA A 85 -11.69 -4.85 5.93
N ILE A 86 -11.01 -5.21 6.99
CA ILE A 86 -10.45 -6.57 7.16
C ILE A 86 -11.58 -7.60 7.20
N ALA A 87 -12.65 -7.31 7.91
CA ALA A 87 -13.83 -8.18 7.96
C ALA A 87 -14.47 -8.35 6.57
N ALA A 88 -14.49 -7.29 5.76
CA ALA A 88 -15.03 -7.31 4.40
C ALA A 88 -14.21 -8.19 3.44
N CYS A 89 -12.97 -8.55 3.80
CA CYS A 89 -12.16 -9.47 2.99
C CYS A 89 -12.66 -10.92 3.06
N GLY A 90 -13.53 -11.23 4.01
CA GLY A 90 -14.18 -12.55 4.12
C GLY A 90 -13.18 -13.69 4.27
N ASP A 91 -13.29 -14.67 3.40
CA ASP A 91 -12.46 -15.89 3.44
C ASP A 91 -11.10 -15.75 2.76
N SER A 92 -10.75 -14.55 2.28
CA SER A 92 -9.46 -14.32 1.63
C SER A 92 -8.32 -14.59 2.59
N ALA A 93 -7.29 -15.32 2.13
CA ALA A 93 -6.12 -15.64 2.94
C ALA A 93 -5.25 -14.41 3.21
N GLU A 94 -5.20 -13.48 2.26
CA GLU A 94 -4.34 -12.30 2.32
C GLU A 94 -5.04 -11.08 1.75
N ALA A 95 -4.85 -9.93 2.38
CA ALA A 95 -5.35 -8.65 1.91
C ALA A 95 -4.19 -7.64 1.90
N PHE A 96 -4.22 -6.70 0.96
CA PHE A 96 -3.17 -5.70 0.78
C PHE A 96 -3.68 -4.31 1.12
N VAL A 97 -2.92 -3.58 1.93
CA VAL A 97 -3.16 -2.16 2.19
C VAL A 97 -2.31 -1.35 1.23
N ILE A 98 -2.94 -0.51 0.42
CA ILE A 98 -2.27 0.21 -0.66
C ILE A 98 -2.13 1.72 -0.41
N GLY A 99 -2.53 2.21 0.76
CA GLY A 99 -2.32 3.59 1.18
C GLY A 99 -3.62 4.31 1.52
N GLY A 100 -3.60 5.56 1.87
CA GLY A 100 -2.38 6.37 2.06
C GLY A 100 -1.78 6.34 3.46
N ALA A 101 -1.07 7.41 3.79
CA ALA A 101 -0.28 7.49 5.01
C ALA A 101 -1.06 7.15 6.28
N GLN A 102 -2.27 7.66 6.43
CA GLN A 102 -3.09 7.39 7.61
C GLN A 102 -3.46 5.91 7.73
N ILE A 103 -3.82 5.28 6.61
CA ILE A 103 -4.19 3.86 6.61
C ILE A 103 -2.96 3.00 6.86
N TYR A 104 -1.81 3.33 6.28
CA TYR A 104 -0.56 2.61 6.56
C TYR A 104 -0.22 2.66 8.05
N THR A 105 -0.35 3.83 8.67
CA THR A 105 -0.05 4.00 10.09
C THR A 105 -0.95 3.13 10.97
N GLN A 106 -2.25 3.10 10.67
CA GLN A 106 -3.20 2.25 11.40
C GLN A 106 -2.94 0.76 11.16
N ALA A 107 -2.67 0.40 9.91
CA ALA A 107 -2.53 -1.00 9.50
C ALA A 107 -1.21 -1.62 9.97
N LEU A 108 -0.17 -0.82 10.21
CA LEU A 108 1.15 -1.33 10.55
C LEU A 108 1.13 -2.20 11.81
N ALA A 109 0.33 -1.84 12.80
CA ALA A 109 0.19 -2.63 14.03
C ALA A 109 -0.44 -4.00 13.79
N LEU A 110 -1.23 -4.15 12.72
CA LEU A 110 -1.98 -5.37 12.41
C LEU A 110 -1.32 -6.19 11.30
N ALA A 111 -0.36 -5.62 10.58
CA ALA A 111 0.24 -6.24 9.42
C ALA A 111 1.27 -7.29 9.82
N SER A 112 1.38 -8.36 9.03
CA SER A 112 2.39 -9.39 9.19
C SER A 112 3.58 -9.18 8.26
N ARG A 113 3.42 -8.40 7.20
CA ARG A 113 4.43 -8.23 6.16
C ARG A 113 4.31 -6.85 5.50
N VAL A 114 5.44 -6.31 5.07
CA VAL A 114 5.50 -5.10 4.25
C VAL A 114 6.29 -5.40 2.99
N LEU A 115 5.67 -5.20 1.83
CA LEU A 115 6.33 -5.23 0.54
C LEU A 115 6.65 -3.79 0.15
N ALA A 116 7.91 -3.40 0.27
CA ALA A 116 8.36 -2.04 0.04
C ALA A 116 9.14 -1.94 -1.27
N THR A 117 8.84 -0.92 -2.06
CA THR A 117 9.70 -0.48 -3.15
C THR A 117 10.47 0.72 -2.63
N GLU A 118 11.76 0.52 -2.37
CA GLU A 118 12.62 1.58 -1.85
C GLU A 118 13.30 2.28 -3.00
N VAL A 119 12.86 3.51 -3.26
CA VAL A 119 13.39 4.35 -4.35
C VAL A 119 14.61 5.10 -3.84
N HIS A 120 15.74 4.96 -4.55
CA HIS A 120 17.03 5.54 -4.17
C HIS A 120 17.08 7.01 -4.57
N ALA A 121 16.23 7.82 -3.98
CA ALA A 121 16.18 9.26 -4.19
C ALA A 121 15.53 9.93 -3.00
N GLU A 122 15.96 11.14 -2.70
CA GLU A 122 15.27 12.00 -1.76
C GLU A 122 14.33 12.91 -2.57
N VAL A 123 13.06 12.95 -2.21
CA VAL A 123 12.06 13.72 -2.92
C VAL A 123 11.21 14.52 -1.96
N GLU A 124 10.74 15.68 -2.38
CA GLU A 124 9.75 16.43 -1.62
C GLU A 124 8.42 15.68 -1.60
N GLY A 125 7.81 15.59 -0.43
CA GLY A 125 6.51 14.96 -0.28
C GLY A 125 5.72 15.62 0.82
N ASP A 126 4.41 15.37 0.81
CA ASP A 126 3.48 15.80 1.85
C ASP A 126 2.83 14.63 2.58
N ALA A 127 3.13 13.41 2.16
CA ALA A 127 2.72 12.18 2.82
C ALA A 127 3.92 11.25 2.97
N PHE A 128 4.02 10.56 4.10
CA PHE A 128 5.18 9.74 4.44
C PHE A 128 4.77 8.40 5.01
N PHE A 129 5.57 7.38 4.71
CA PHE A 129 5.40 6.05 5.30
C PHE A 129 6.07 6.02 6.68
N PRO A 130 5.45 5.38 7.70
CA PRO A 130 6.05 5.31 9.03
C PRO A 130 7.34 4.50 9.04
N LEU A 131 8.23 4.80 9.99
CA LEU A 131 9.44 4.01 10.20
C LEU A 131 9.08 2.60 10.66
N LEU A 132 9.89 1.63 10.22
CA LEU A 132 9.78 0.24 10.66
C LEU A 132 10.82 -0.02 11.76
N PRO A 133 10.43 -0.05 13.04
CA PRO A 133 11.40 -0.30 14.11
C PRO A 133 12.09 -1.66 13.94
N GLY A 134 13.41 -1.65 13.99
CA GLY A 134 14.22 -2.86 13.74
C GLY A 134 14.01 -3.99 14.75
N PHE A 135 13.48 -3.68 15.94
CA PHE A 135 13.15 -4.70 16.93
C PHE A 135 11.79 -5.38 16.67
N GLN A 136 10.97 -4.81 15.78
CA GLN A 136 9.65 -5.34 15.43
C GLN A 136 9.62 -5.90 14.00
N TRP A 137 10.49 -5.39 13.13
CA TRP A 137 10.49 -5.74 11.70
C TRP A 137 11.88 -6.16 11.25
N ARG A 138 11.94 -7.17 10.39
CA ARG A 138 13.19 -7.71 9.85
C ARG A 138 13.11 -7.73 8.33
N GLU A 139 14.15 -7.25 7.66
CA GLU A 139 14.28 -7.41 6.22
C GLU A 139 14.56 -8.88 5.91
N THR A 140 13.71 -9.52 5.11
CA THR A 140 13.84 -10.93 4.76
C THR A 140 14.21 -11.16 3.30
N ALA A 141 14.04 -10.17 2.44
CA ALA A 141 14.43 -10.25 1.03
C ALA A 141 14.69 -8.87 0.47
N ARG A 142 15.62 -8.78 -0.45
CA ARG A 142 15.92 -7.54 -1.18
C ARG A 142 16.39 -7.88 -2.59
N ALA A 143 15.78 -7.24 -3.59
CA ALA A 143 16.11 -7.44 -4.99
C ALA A 143 16.26 -6.08 -5.68
N ALA A 144 17.50 -5.75 -6.06
CA ALA A 144 17.76 -4.53 -6.82
C ALA A 144 17.12 -4.62 -8.21
N GLN A 145 16.53 -3.52 -8.66
CA GLN A 145 15.85 -3.44 -9.96
C GLN A 145 16.63 -2.55 -10.93
N PRO A 146 16.44 -2.74 -12.25
CA PRO A 146 17.04 -1.83 -13.23
C PRO A 146 16.54 -0.41 -13.05
N GLU A 147 17.39 0.56 -13.38
CA GLU A 147 16.99 1.97 -13.36
C GLU A 147 15.85 2.22 -14.35
N GLU A 148 14.84 2.98 -13.94
CA GLU A 148 13.73 3.39 -14.77
C GLU A 148 13.47 4.89 -14.60
N ASN A 149 13.36 5.62 -15.68
CA ASN A 149 13.05 7.06 -15.67
C ASN A 149 13.93 7.88 -14.70
N GLY A 150 15.22 7.52 -14.62
CA GLY A 150 16.19 8.20 -13.78
C GLY A 150 16.21 7.74 -12.32
N TYR A 151 15.45 6.70 -11.96
CA TYR A 151 15.39 6.20 -10.60
C TYR A 151 15.86 4.76 -10.49
N ARG A 152 16.71 4.50 -9.47
CA ARG A 152 17.03 3.14 -9.04
C ARG A 152 16.14 2.80 -7.87
N TYR A 153 15.78 1.52 -7.75
CA TYR A 153 14.94 1.08 -6.67
C TYR A 153 15.14 -0.40 -6.38
N ASP A 154 14.77 -0.81 -5.16
CA ASP A 154 14.82 -2.21 -4.74
C ASP A 154 13.42 -2.65 -4.33
N PHE A 155 13.10 -3.91 -4.60
CA PHE A 155 11.95 -4.57 -3.96
C PHE A 155 12.44 -5.20 -2.66
N VAL A 156 11.83 -4.82 -1.55
CA VAL A 156 12.25 -5.26 -0.22
C VAL A 156 11.05 -5.86 0.52
N THR A 157 11.27 -6.99 1.16
CA THR A 157 10.26 -7.61 2.02
C THR A 157 10.68 -7.47 3.47
N TYR A 158 9.78 -6.96 4.29
CA TYR A 158 9.92 -6.91 5.74
C TYR A 158 8.87 -7.81 6.37
N GLU A 159 9.27 -8.57 7.39
CA GLU A 159 8.36 -9.42 8.15
C GLU A 159 8.54 -9.14 9.63
N ARG A 160 7.56 -9.51 10.43
CA ARG A 160 7.65 -9.38 11.88
C ARG A 160 8.86 -10.15 12.41
N ALA A 161 9.61 -9.48 13.26
CA ALA A 161 10.77 -10.10 13.89
C ALA A 161 10.37 -11.13 14.94
#